data_425f1cb0fd6794b23a2fd9ca259797fa
#
_entry.id   425f1cb0fd6794b23a2fd9ca259797fa
#
_cell.length_a   1.000
_cell.length_b   1.000
_cell.length_c   1.000
_cell.angle_alpha   90.00
_cell.angle_beta   90.00
_cell.angle_gamma   90.00
#
_symmetry.space_group_name_H-M   'P 1'
#
loop_
_entity.id
_entity.type
_entity.pdbx_description
1 polymer ?
#
loop_
_entity_poly.entity_id
_entity_poly.type
_entity_poly.pdbx_seq_one_letter_code
_entity_poly.pdbx_strand_id
1 'polypeptide(L)'
;MNTYDLVIVGGGPAGLAAAASAKDHGIDSILIIERDKELGGILNQCIHNGFGLHTFKEELTGPEYASRFIDMVLDRGIEYKLNTMVMDISADKKVTAMNREDGMFEVQAKAVILAMGCRERSRGALNIPGYRPAGIYSAGTAQRLVNMEGYMPGKEV
;
A
#
# COMPACT_ATOMS: atom_id res chain seq x y z
N MET A 1 -25.50 -0.84 1.38
CA MET A 1 -24.21 -1.23 0.75
C MET A 1 -23.80 -0.08 -0.16
N ASN A 2 -22.65 0.49 0.04
CA ASN A 2 -22.13 1.60 -0.78
C ASN A 2 -21.68 1.05 -2.14
N THR A 3 -21.88 1.84 -3.20
CA THR A 3 -21.47 1.49 -4.57
C THR A 3 -20.44 2.49 -5.08
N TYR A 4 -19.37 1.99 -5.66
CA TYR A 4 -18.29 2.79 -6.25
C TYR A 4 -18.10 2.44 -7.73
N ASP A 5 -17.71 3.41 -8.53
CA ASP A 5 -17.29 3.14 -9.91
C ASP A 5 -15.98 2.35 -9.93
N LEU A 6 -15.07 2.67 -9.03
CA LEU A 6 -13.77 2.03 -8.90
C LEU A 6 -13.40 1.80 -7.44
N VAL A 7 -13.03 0.58 -7.09
CA VAL A 7 -12.38 0.25 -5.82
C VAL A 7 -10.93 -0.15 -6.10
N ILE A 8 -9.99 0.45 -5.38
CA ILE A 8 -8.56 0.17 -5.50
C ILE A 8 -8.09 -0.47 -4.20
N VAL A 9 -7.55 -1.67 -4.29
CA VAL A 9 -7.02 -2.43 -3.16
C VAL A 9 -5.53 -2.19 -3.05
N GLY A 10 -5.15 -1.37 -2.08
CA GLY A 10 -3.79 -0.93 -1.79
C GLY A 10 -3.53 0.53 -2.12
N GLY A 11 -3.12 1.29 -1.11
CA GLY A 11 -2.76 2.71 -1.16
C GLY A 11 -1.27 2.98 -1.36
N GLY A 12 -0.55 2.03 -1.99
CA GLY A 12 0.83 2.20 -2.42
C GLY A 12 0.96 3.01 -3.72
N PRO A 13 2.18 3.17 -4.28
CA PRO A 13 2.41 4.04 -5.43
C PRO A 13 1.53 3.71 -6.64
N ALA A 14 1.32 2.44 -6.92
CA ALA A 14 0.48 2.00 -8.04
C ALA A 14 -1.00 2.35 -7.83
N GLY A 15 -1.53 2.14 -6.61
CA GLY A 15 -2.92 2.46 -6.28
C GLY A 15 -3.19 3.95 -6.29
N LEU A 16 -2.29 4.75 -5.72
CA LEU A 16 -2.40 6.22 -5.70
C LEU A 16 -2.37 6.81 -7.11
N ALA A 17 -1.42 6.35 -7.95
CA ALA A 17 -1.32 6.79 -9.34
C ALA A 17 -2.56 6.40 -10.16
N ALA A 18 -3.06 5.17 -9.96
CA ALA A 18 -4.27 4.68 -10.61
C ALA A 18 -5.50 5.51 -10.21
N ALA A 19 -5.65 5.83 -8.92
CA ALA A 19 -6.74 6.64 -8.41
C ALA A 19 -6.74 8.06 -9.00
N ALA A 20 -5.58 8.74 -8.96
CA ALA A 20 -5.43 10.07 -9.52
C ALA A 20 -5.73 10.09 -11.03
N SER A 21 -5.16 9.13 -11.77
CA SER A 21 -5.41 9.01 -13.21
C SER A 21 -6.89 8.71 -13.52
N ALA A 22 -7.53 7.80 -12.78
CA ALA A 22 -8.94 7.50 -12.99
C ALA A 22 -9.82 8.74 -12.76
N LYS A 23 -9.53 9.53 -11.73
CA LYS A 23 -10.25 10.77 -11.45
C LYS A 23 -10.09 11.80 -12.56
N ASP A 24 -8.87 11.96 -13.08
CA ASP A 24 -8.57 12.87 -14.20
C ASP A 24 -9.26 12.44 -15.51
N HIS A 25 -9.63 11.16 -15.64
CA HIS A 25 -10.39 10.62 -16.78
C HIS A 25 -11.90 10.52 -16.53
N GLY A 26 -12.42 11.19 -15.50
CA GLY A 26 -13.86 11.34 -15.27
C GLY A 26 -14.51 10.22 -14.48
N ILE A 27 -13.74 9.41 -13.74
CA ILE A 27 -14.30 8.47 -12.77
C ILE A 27 -14.49 9.20 -11.44
N ASP A 28 -15.73 9.39 -11.02
CA ASP A 28 -16.04 10.23 -9.86
C ASP A 28 -16.05 9.48 -8.53
N SER A 29 -16.61 8.29 -8.50
CA SER A 29 -16.78 7.50 -7.28
C SER A 29 -15.65 6.47 -7.14
N ILE A 30 -14.57 6.86 -6.45
CA ILE A 30 -13.37 6.04 -6.25
C ILE A 30 -13.16 5.83 -4.75
N LEU A 31 -12.88 4.58 -4.36
CA LEU A 31 -12.47 4.22 -3.00
C LEU A 31 -11.11 3.50 -3.05
N ILE A 32 -10.16 4.00 -2.27
CA ILE A 32 -8.91 3.28 -1.98
C ILE A 32 -9.05 2.58 -0.63
N ILE A 33 -8.73 1.29 -0.57
CA ILE A 33 -8.69 0.52 0.69
C ILE A 33 -7.25 0.15 0.98
N GLU A 34 -6.73 0.69 2.10
CA GLU A 34 -5.35 0.47 2.55
C GLU A 34 -5.35 -0.21 3.94
N ARG A 35 -4.58 -1.29 4.05
CA ARG A 35 -4.46 -2.04 5.31
C ARG A 35 -3.55 -1.37 6.35
N ASP A 36 -2.61 -0.54 5.92
CA ASP A 36 -1.69 0.16 6.83
C ASP A 36 -2.35 1.42 7.40
N LYS A 37 -1.72 2.00 8.41
CA LYS A 37 -2.16 3.24 9.09
C LYS A 37 -1.99 4.50 8.23
N GLU A 38 -1.31 4.39 7.09
CA GLU A 38 -1.00 5.50 6.18
C GLU A 38 -0.91 5.05 4.73
N LEU A 39 -1.12 5.98 3.82
CA LEU A 39 -0.90 5.79 2.39
C LEU A 39 0.60 5.83 2.06
N GLY A 40 0.98 5.36 0.85
CA GLY A 40 2.37 5.37 0.37
C GLY A 40 3.00 3.99 0.23
N GLY A 41 2.52 3.02 1.00
CA GLY A 41 2.97 1.61 0.91
C GLY A 41 4.47 1.46 1.13
N ILE A 42 5.13 0.67 0.29
CA ILE A 42 6.57 0.36 0.40
C ILE A 42 7.46 1.59 0.31
N LEU A 43 7.01 2.67 -0.32
CA LEU A 43 7.80 3.90 -0.45
C LEU A 43 8.13 4.53 0.90
N ASN A 44 7.25 4.37 1.89
CA ASN A 44 7.45 4.96 3.22
C ASN A 44 8.69 4.41 3.95
N GLN A 45 9.11 3.19 3.62
CA GLN A 45 10.36 2.61 4.18
C GLN A 45 11.59 2.83 3.29
N CYS A 46 11.42 3.36 2.08
CA CYS A 46 12.52 3.61 1.13
C CYS A 46 13.08 5.03 1.31
N ILE A 47 13.80 5.27 2.42
CA ILE A 47 14.33 6.59 2.78
C ILE A 47 15.56 7.05 1.95
N HIS A 48 15.97 6.25 0.97
CA HIS A 48 17.05 6.60 0.04
C HIS A 48 16.52 7.38 -1.17
N ASN A 49 17.39 8.13 -1.85
CA ASN A 49 17.12 8.84 -3.08
C ASN A 49 16.98 7.87 -4.28
N GLY A 50 16.48 8.40 -5.40
CA GLY A 50 16.37 7.68 -6.68
C GLY A 50 14.97 7.61 -7.24
N PHE A 51 14.00 8.21 -6.58
CA PHE A 51 12.61 8.32 -7.04
C PHE A 51 12.37 9.66 -7.73
N GLY A 52 11.35 9.74 -8.57
CA GLY A 52 10.83 10.99 -9.11
C GLY A 52 11.49 11.51 -10.39
N LEU A 53 12.70 11.11 -10.75
CA LEU A 53 13.45 11.64 -11.90
C LEU A 53 12.67 11.56 -13.22
N HIS A 54 11.97 10.47 -13.48
CA HIS A 54 11.19 10.31 -14.70
C HIS A 54 9.84 11.03 -14.64
N THR A 55 9.19 11.04 -13.48
CA THR A 55 7.83 11.53 -13.29
C THR A 55 7.81 13.03 -13.00
N PHE A 56 8.61 13.47 -12.03
CA PHE A 56 8.61 14.85 -11.52
C PHE A 56 9.82 15.67 -11.97
N LYS A 57 10.82 15.04 -12.62
CA LYS A 57 12.10 15.66 -13.00
C LYS A 57 12.91 16.15 -11.78
N GLU A 58 12.65 15.56 -10.62
CA GLU A 58 13.28 15.84 -9.35
C GLU A 58 13.79 14.54 -8.75
N GLU A 59 14.91 14.59 -8.03
CA GLU A 59 15.41 13.45 -7.27
C GLU A 59 14.79 13.48 -5.87
N LEU A 60 13.97 12.49 -5.57
CA LEU A 60 13.19 12.39 -4.33
C LEU A 60 13.56 11.12 -3.57
N THR A 61 13.34 11.12 -2.26
CA THR A 61 13.26 9.92 -1.44
C THR A 61 11.92 9.21 -1.67
N GLY A 62 11.79 7.96 -1.21
CA GLY A 62 10.53 7.23 -1.31
C GLY A 62 9.36 7.94 -0.65
N PRO A 63 9.48 8.41 0.61
CA PRO A 63 8.42 9.18 1.27
C PRO A 63 8.05 10.48 0.55
N GLU A 64 9.01 11.24 0.05
CA GLU A 64 8.74 12.45 -0.74
C GLU A 64 7.99 12.14 -2.04
N TYR A 65 8.38 11.07 -2.72
CA TYR A 65 7.68 10.60 -3.92
C TYR A 65 6.25 10.15 -3.59
N ALA A 66 6.06 9.42 -2.49
CA ALA A 66 4.74 9.02 -2.03
C ALA A 66 3.85 10.24 -1.70
N SER A 67 4.42 11.23 -1.00
CA SER A 67 3.70 12.47 -0.64
C SER A 67 3.11 13.17 -1.86
N ARG A 68 3.86 13.25 -2.98
CA ARG A 68 3.35 13.87 -4.22
C ARG A 68 2.06 13.19 -4.72
N PHE A 69 1.98 11.86 -4.68
CA PHE A 69 0.79 11.14 -5.10
C PHE A 69 -0.32 11.16 -4.04
N ILE A 70 0.02 11.19 -2.76
CA ILE A 70 -0.96 11.38 -1.67
C ILE A 70 -1.63 12.74 -1.82
N ASP A 71 -0.86 13.80 -2.03
CA ASP A 71 -1.39 15.14 -2.28
C ASP A 71 -2.34 15.17 -3.48
N MET A 72 -1.99 14.48 -4.57
CA MET A 72 -2.88 14.36 -5.73
C MET A 72 -4.21 13.69 -5.41
N VAL A 73 -4.21 12.68 -4.54
CA VAL A 73 -5.43 11.99 -4.09
C VAL A 73 -6.28 12.90 -3.20
N LEU A 74 -5.64 13.60 -2.28
CA LEU A 74 -6.30 14.55 -1.37
C LEU A 74 -6.91 15.74 -2.12
N ASP A 75 -6.15 16.36 -3.01
CA ASP A 75 -6.59 17.51 -3.81
C ASP A 75 -7.80 17.18 -4.71
N ARG A 76 -7.89 15.93 -5.16
CA ARG A 76 -9.02 15.44 -5.97
C ARG A 76 -10.20 14.95 -5.15
N GLY A 77 -10.10 14.99 -3.83
CA GLY A 77 -11.16 14.52 -2.93
C GLY A 77 -11.48 13.02 -3.09
N ILE A 78 -10.47 12.20 -3.41
CA ILE A 78 -10.66 10.76 -3.56
C ILE A 78 -10.81 10.12 -2.17
N GLU A 79 -11.84 9.32 -1.99
CA GLU A 79 -12.11 8.62 -0.73
C GLU A 79 -11.10 7.49 -0.49
N TYR A 80 -10.64 7.36 0.75
CA TYR A 80 -9.81 6.25 1.18
C TYR A 80 -10.14 5.77 2.58
N LYS A 81 -9.88 4.50 2.85
CA LYS A 81 -9.99 3.88 4.18
C LYS A 81 -8.65 3.27 4.56
N LEU A 82 -8.08 3.76 5.66
CA LEU A 82 -6.85 3.23 6.28
C LEU A 82 -7.19 2.13 7.30
N ASN A 83 -6.16 1.40 7.76
CA ASN A 83 -6.31 0.32 8.73
C ASN A 83 -7.41 -0.69 8.32
N THR A 84 -7.65 -0.83 7.02
CA THR A 84 -8.76 -1.59 6.46
C THR A 84 -8.24 -2.73 5.59
N MET A 85 -8.50 -3.96 6.01
CA MET A 85 -8.08 -5.17 5.31
C MET A 85 -9.18 -5.64 4.38
N VAL A 86 -8.88 -5.83 3.10
CA VAL A 86 -9.74 -6.54 2.17
C VAL A 86 -9.61 -8.04 2.43
N MET A 87 -10.73 -8.69 2.68
CA MET A 87 -10.81 -10.11 3.03
C MET A 87 -11.18 -10.99 1.83
N ASP A 88 -12.06 -10.48 0.96
CA ASP A 88 -12.54 -11.21 -0.22
C ASP A 88 -12.98 -10.25 -1.33
N ILE A 89 -12.94 -10.74 -2.55
CA ILE A 89 -13.47 -10.06 -3.74
C ILE A 89 -14.20 -11.10 -4.57
N SER A 90 -15.51 -10.98 -4.63
CA SER A 90 -16.35 -11.91 -5.38
C SER A 90 -16.31 -11.66 -6.90
N ALA A 91 -16.76 -12.63 -7.68
CA ALA A 91 -16.77 -12.54 -9.15
C ALA A 91 -17.66 -11.39 -9.67
N ASP A 92 -18.69 -11.00 -8.92
CA ASP A 92 -19.56 -9.86 -9.19
C ASP A 92 -19.00 -8.53 -8.65
N LYS A 93 -17.73 -8.52 -8.26
CA LYS A 93 -16.97 -7.35 -7.79
C LYS A 93 -17.52 -6.73 -6.49
N LYS A 94 -18.06 -7.56 -5.63
CA LYS A 94 -18.32 -7.20 -4.25
C LYS A 94 -17.04 -7.36 -3.45
N VAL A 95 -16.59 -6.29 -2.82
CA VAL A 95 -15.38 -6.25 -1.98
C VAL A 95 -15.80 -6.32 -0.52
N THR A 96 -15.40 -7.37 0.16
CA THR A 96 -15.57 -7.53 1.61
C THR A 96 -14.32 -7.05 2.31
N ALA A 97 -14.46 -6.11 3.23
CA ALA A 97 -13.36 -5.52 3.98
C ALA A 97 -13.68 -5.46 5.47
N MET A 98 -12.64 -5.29 6.28
CA MET A 98 -12.74 -5.22 7.73
C MET A 98 -11.79 -4.16 8.30
N ASN A 99 -12.29 -3.40 9.25
CA ASN A 99 -11.49 -2.51 10.09
C ASN A 99 -12.02 -2.51 11.53
N ARG A 100 -11.36 -1.75 12.41
CA ARG A 100 -11.75 -1.67 13.83
C ARG A 100 -13.00 -0.83 14.06
N GLU A 101 -13.25 0.15 13.20
CA GLU A 101 -14.33 1.13 13.37
C GLU A 101 -15.66 0.61 12.83
N ASP A 102 -15.63 0.10 11.58
CA ASP A 102 -16.83 -0.36 10.87
C ASP A 102 -17.12 -1.86 11.08
N GLY A 103 -16.15 -2.62 11.68
CA GLY A 103 -16.22 -4.07 11.68
C GLY A 103 -16.06 -4.64 10.27
N MET A 104 -16.78 -5.71 9.96
CA MET A 104 -16.83 -6.29 8.62
C MET A 104 -17.93 -5.62 7.80
N PHE A 105 -17.57 -5.13 6.61
CA PHE A 105 -18.49 -4.47 5.69
C PHE A 105 -18.25 -4.87 4.24
N GLU A 106 -19.21 -4.57 3.39
CA GLU A 106 -19.14 -4.85 1.96
C GLU A 106 -19.41 -3.58 1.15
N VAL A 107 -18.67 -3.44 0.05
CA VAL A 107 -18.91 -2.42 -0.97
C VAL A 107 -19.06 -3.07 -2.34
N GLN A 108 -19.93 -2.52 -3.18
CA GLN A 108 -20.08 -2.94 -4.56
C GLN A 108 -19.22 -2.05 -5.46
N ALA A 109 -18.44 -2.66 -6.35
CA ALA A 109 -17.63 -1.95 -7.34
C ALA A 109 -18.09 -2.25 -8.77
N LYS A 110 -18.00 -1.28 -9.68
CA LYS A 110 -18.12 -1.53 -11.12
C LYS A 110 -16.81 -2.09 -11.68
N ALA A 111 -15.67 -1.63 -11.13
CA ALA A 111 -14.34 -2.13 -11.44
C ALA A 111 -13.49 -2.21 -10.17
N VAL A 112 -12.52 -3.14 -10.15
CA VAL A 112 -11.57 -3.29 -9.06
C VAL A 112 -10.16 -3.31 -9.62
N ILE A 113 -9.26 -2.51 -9.03
CA ILE A 113 -7.81 -2.55 -9.30
C ILE A 113 -7.11 -3.18 -8.09
N LEU A 114 -6.30 -4.21 -8.35
CA LEU A 114 -5.45 -4.84 -7.36
C LEU A 114 -4.06 -4.20 -7.39
N ALA A 115 -3.75 -3.40 -6.36
CA ALA A 115 -2.48 -2.69 -6.21
C ALA A 115 -1.79 -3.06 -4.88
N MET A 116 -1.91 -4.31 -4.47
CA MET A 116 -1.54 -4.82 -3.15
C MET A 116 -0.02 -4.97 -2.93
N GLY A 117 0.79 -4.69 -3.96
CA GLY A 117 2.23 -4.91 -3.93
C GLY A 117 2.61 -6.39 -3.81
N CYS A 118 3.76 -6.64 -3.23
CA CYS A 118 4.26 -8.00 -2.99
C CYS A 118 4.77 -8.15 -1.55
N ARG A 119 5.07 -9.38 -1.17
CA ARG A 119 5.77 -9.71 0.06
C ARG A 119 7.03 -10.49 -0.24
N GLU A 120 8.05 -10.25 0.55
CA GLU A 120 9.26 -11.05 0.51
C GLU A 120 8.95 -12.51 0.89
N ARG A 121 9.66 -13.41 0.25
CA ARG A 121 9.61 -14.82 0.63
C ARG A 121 10.31 -15.00 1.99
N SER A 122 9.66 -15.74 2.87
CA SER A 122 10.27 -16.15 4.13
C SER A 122 11.45 -17.10 3.89
N ARG A 123 12.35 -17.19 4.86
CA ARG A 123 13.48 -18.13 4.82
C ARG A 123 13.06 -19.57 4.47
N GLY A 124 11.93 -20.03 5.04
CA GLY A 124 11.41 -21.37 4.75
C GLY A 124 10.96 -21.57 3.31
N ALA A 125 10.36 -20.53 2.69
CA ALA A 125 9.96 -20.56 1.29
C ALA A 125 11.16 -20.46 0.31
N LEU A 126 12.30 -19.93 0.78
CA LEU A 126 13.57 -19.86 0.03
C LEU A 126 14.41 -21.14 0.22
N ASN A 127 14.00 -22.07 1.07
CA ASN A 127 14.73 -23.30 1.41
C ASN A 127 16.18 -23.04 1.89
N ILE A 128 16.41 -21.94 2.60
CA ILE A 128 17.72 -21.62 3.17
C ILE A 128 18.00 -22.59 4.33
N PRO A 129 19.07 -23.43 4.27
CA PRO A 129 19.36 -24.42 5.28
C PRO A 129 19.86 -23.81 6.59
N GLY A 130 19.93 -24.61 7.64
CA GLY A 130 20.45 -24.25 8.94
C GLY A 130 19.39 -24.07 10.02
N TYR A 131 19.83 -23.65 11.20
CA TYR A 131 18.99 -23.43 12.36
C TYR A 131 18.08 -22.22 12.17
N ARG A 132 17.02 -22.13 12.98
CA ARG A 132 16.07 -21.01 13.00
C ARG A 132 16.11 -20.26 14.33
N PRO A 133 17.25 -19.64 14.70
CA PRO A 133 17.28 -18.80 15.89
C PRO A 133 16.42 -17.55 15.72
N ALA A 134 16.15 -16.88 16.84
CA ALA A 134 15.61 -15.52 16.80
C ALA A 134 16.59 -14.59 16.08
N GLY A 135 16.08 -13.51 15.46
CA GLY A 135 16.90 -12.52 14.77
C GLY A 135 17.13 -12.80 13.28
N ILE A 136 16.49 -13.81 12.70
CA ILE A 136 16.49 -14.01 11.25
C ILE A 136 15.32 -13.22 10.64
N TYR A 137 15.66 -12.18 9.88
CA TYR A 137 14.70 -11.31 9.21
C TYR A 137 14.89 -11.37 7.69
N SER A 138 13.81 -11.12 6.93
CA SER A 138 13.95 -10.72 5.54
C SER A 138 14.44 -9.28 5.45
N ALA A 139 15.09 -8.92 4.34
CA ALA A 139 15.68 -7.59 4.16
C ALA A 139 14.64 -6.46 4.32
N GLY A 140 13.45 -6.59 3.72
CA GLY A 140 12.41 -5.57 3.84
C GLY A 140 11.81 -5.49 5.23
N THR A 141 11.73 -6.62 5.98
CA THR A 141 11.32 -6.57 7.39
C THR A 141 12.34 -5.80 8.22
N ALA A 142 13.64 -6.07 8.05
CA ALA A 142 14.70 -5.34 8.75
C ALA A 142 14.69 -3.85 8.36
N GLN A 143 14.53 -3.54 7.08
CA GLN A 143 14.40 -2.16 6.59
C GLN A 143 13.21 -1.43 7.24
N ARG A 144 12.04 -2.06 7.34
CA ARG A 144 10.87 -1.48 8.01
C ARG A 144 11.16 -1.20 9.48
N LEU A 145 11.74 -2.16 10.19
CA LEU A 145 12.05 -2.00 11.62
C LEU A 145 12.97 -0.80 11.86
N VAL A 146 13.97 -0.61 11.01
CA VAL A 146 14.92 0.53 11.12
C VAL A 146 14.27 1.83 10.67
N ASN A 147 13.72 1.86 9.47
CA ASN A 147 13.35 3.12 8.80
C ASN A 147 11.99 3.68 9.26
N MET A 148 11.06 2.81 9.65
CA MET A 148 9.71 3.23 10.05
C MET A 148 9.45 3.11 11.55
N GLU A 149 10.02 2.08 12.19
CA GLU A 149 9.73 1.80 13.59
C GLU A 149 10.87 2.26 14.53
N GLY A 150 12.04 2.63 13.98
CA GLY A 150 13.18 3.11 14.77
C GLY A 150 13.90 2.02 15.59
N TYR A 151 13.66 0.75 15.27
CA TYR A 151 14.30 -0.36 15.97
C TYR A 151 15.59 -0.79 15.28
N MET A 152 16.61 -1.10 16.08
CA MET A 152 17.82 -1.75 15.62
C MET A 152 17.70 -3.26 15.82
N PRO A 153 17.45 -4.06 14.76
CA PRO A 153 17.21 -5.50 14.89
C PRO A 153 18.46 -6.30 15.32
N GLY A 154 19.65 -5.75 15.18
CA GLY A 154 20.92 -6.34 15.62
C GLY A 154 22.07 -5.38 15.43
N LYS A 155 23.20 -5.66 16.11
CA LYS A 155 24.45 -4.90 15.98
C LYS A 155 25.54 -5.67 15.24
N GLU A 156 25.39 -6.98 15.13
CA GLU A 156 26.30 -7.88 14.44
C GLU A 156 25.49 -8.73 13.45
N VAL A 157 26.06 -8.96 12.27
CA VAL A 157 25.44 -9.70 11.16
C VAL A 157 26.37 -10.83 10.71
#